data_568a81908437e5b4a9a1b368c102a0b8
#
_entry.id   568a81908437e5b4a9a1b368c102a0b8
#
_cell.length_a   1.000
_cell.length_b   1.000
_cell.length_c   1.000
_cell.angle_alpha   90.00
_cell.angle_beta   90.00
_cell.angle_gamma   90.00
#
_symmetry.space_group_name_H-M   'P 1'
#
loop_
_entity.id
_entity.type
_entity.pdbx_description
1 polymer ?
#
loop_
_entity_poly.entity_id
_entity_poly.type
_entity_poly.pdbx_seq_one_letter_code
_entity_poly.pdbx_strand_id
1 'polypeptide(L)' 'MTSKLSDWEALAALTDRLDELRGRLDMAEANNQIAAIYALEEAIAEAEAERERLFRRLQDRLADETAA' A
#
# COMPACT_ATOMS: atom_id res chain seq x y z
N MET A 1 -16.72 1.99 14.63
CA MET A 1 -16.73 0.59 14.49
C MET A 1 -16.02 0.11 13.24
N THR A 2 -15.02 -0.68 13.42
CA THR A 2 -14.26 -1.20 12.30
C THR A 2 -14.93 -2.44 11.74
N SER A 3 -14.95 -2.55 10.46
CA SER A 3 -15.56 -3.68 9.79
C SER A 3 -14.64 -4.13 8.69
N LYS A 4 -14.97 -5.24 8.08
CA LYS A 4 -14.24 -5.71 6.91
C LYS A 4 -14.25 -4.70 5.79
N LEU A 5 -15.36 -4.00 5.65
CA LEU A 5 -15.50 -2.98 4.62
C LEU A 5 -14.46 -1.89 4.80
N SER A 6 -14.24 -1.50 6.05
CA SER A 6 -13.26 -0.47 6.37
C SER A 6 -11.83 -0.91 5.99
N ASP A 7 -11.50 -2.17 6.26
CA ASP A 7 -10.19 -2.71 5.91
C ASP A 7 -10.03 -2.81 4.39
N TRP A 8 -11.08 -3.21 3.68
CA TRP A 8 -11.04 -3.26 2.22
C TRP A 8 -10.87 -1.87 1.63
N GLU A 9 -11.53 -0.88 2.22
CA GLU A 9 -11.37 0.50 1.78
C GLU A 9 -9.95 1.00 2.00
N ALA A 10 -9.36 0.64 3.14
CA ALA A 10 -7.99 1.02 3.42
C ALA A 10 -7.03 0.36 2.43
N LEU A 11 -7.28 -0.89 2.08
CA LEU A 11 -6.45 -1.59 1.11
C LEU A 11 -6.52 -0.93 -0.27
N ALA A 12 -7.73 -0.54 -0.68
CA ALA A 12 -7.91 0.15 -1.94
C ALA A 12 -7.19 1.50 -1.95
N ALA A 13 -7.26 2.24 -0.84
CA ALA A 13 -6.59 3.51 -0.72
C ALA A 13 -5.07 3.36 -0.80
N LEU A 14 -4.52 2.31 -0.18
CA LEU A 14 -3.10 2.03 -0.25
C LEU A 14 -2.66 1.67 -1.67
N THR A 15 -3.48 0.92 -2.38
CA THR A 15 -3.20 0.56 -3.76
C THR A 15 -3.13 1.81 -4.64
N ASP A 16 -4.11 2.71 -4.47
CA ASP A 16 -4.13 3.97 -5.21
C ASP A 16 -2.92 4.84 -4.88
N ARG A 17 -2.54 4.87 -3.60
CA ARG A 17 -1.38 5.63 -3.18
C ARG A 17 -0.10 5.07 -3.79
N LEU A 18 0.03 3.75 -3.84
CA LEU A 18 1.19 3.12 -4.46
C LEU A 18 1.30 3.47 -5.94
N ASP A 19 0.18 3.46 -6.65
CA ASP A 19 0.16 3.83 -8.05
C ASP A 19 0.62 5.28 -8.23
N GLU A 20 0.14 6.18 -7.36
CA GLU A 20 0.51 7.58 -7.41
C GLU A 20 2.01 7.76 -7.12
N LEU A 21 2.51 7.06 -6.10
CA LEU A 21 3.92 7.16 -5.75
C LEU A 21 4.82 6.63 -6.86
N ARG A 22 4.42 5.54 -7.50
CA ARG A 22 5.18 4.98 -8.62
C ARG A 22 5.21 5.93 -9.81
N GLY A 23 4.09 6.60 -10.08
CA GLY A 23 4.06 7.61 -11.12
C GLY A 23 5.00 8.76 -10.83
N ARG A 24 5.04 9.21 -9.58
CA ARG A 24 5.96 10.27 -9.17
C ARG A 24 7.42 9.83 -9.27
N LEU A 25 7.68 8.56 -8.95
CA LEU A 25 9.02 8.02 -9.05
C LEU A 25 9.49 8.02 -10.51
N ASP A 26 8.62 7.60 -11.42
CA ASP A 26 8.95 7.62 -12.86
C ASP A 26 9.30 9.02 -13.30
N MET A 27 8.57 10.02 -12.86
CA MET A 27 8.85 11.42 -13.21
C MET A 27 10.16 11.89 -12.61
N ALA A 28 10.41 11.53 -11.36
CA ALA A 28 11.66 11.93 -10.69
C ALA A 28 12.87 11.31 -11.39
N GLU A 29 12.72 10.05 -11.83
CA GLU A 29 13.79 9.36 -12.56
C GLU A 29 14.04 10.04 -13.91
N ALA A 30 12.96 10.37 -14.61
CA ALA A 30 13.07 11.03 -15.91
C ALA A 30 13.78 12.39 -15.80
N ASN A 31 13.64 13.05 -14.65
CA ASN A 31 14.21 14.37 -14.41
C ASN A 31 15.49 14.34 -13.59
N ASN A 32 16.02 13.16 -13.29
CA ASN A 32 17.25 12.98 -12.51
C ASN A 32 17.20 13.67 -11.14
N GLN A 33 16.05 13.62 -10.49
CA GLN A 33 15.87 14.21 -9.17
C GLN A 33 16.25 13.19 -8.09
N ILE A 34 17.52 13.12 -7.79
CA ILE A 34 18.08 12.04 -6.96
C ILE A 34 17.47 11.99 -5.57
N ALA A 35 17.36 13.14 -4.89
CA ALA A 35 16.79 13.16 -3.55
C ALA A 35 15.33 12.72 -3.55
N ALA A 36 14.57 13.14 -4.58
CA ALA A 36 13.18 12.75 -4.70
C ALA A 36 13.05 11.26 -4.98
N ILE A 37 13.96 10.69 -5.77
CA ILE A 37 13.96 9.26 -6.06
C ILE A 37 14.09 8.46 -4.77
N TYR A 38 15.08 8.80 -3.94
CA TYR A 38 15.28 8.08 -2.68
C TYR A 38 14.08 8.22 -1.74
N ALA A 39 13.54 9.45 -1.63
CA ALA A 39 12.39 9.68 -0.76
C ALA A 39 11.17 8.90 -1.24
N LEU A 40 10.95 8.83 -2.55
CA LEU A 40 9.82 8.10 -3.12
C LEU A 40 9.99 6.60 -2.97
N GLU A 41 11.21 6.09 -3.15
CA GLU A 41 11.46 4.67 -2.96
C GLU A 41 11.18 4.25 -1.51
N GLU A 42 11.57 5.09 -0.56
CA GLU A 42 11.29 4.82 0.85
C GLU A 42 9.79 4.85 1.12
N ALA A 43 9.09 5.85 0.58
CA ALA A 43 7.64 5.95 0.77
C ALA A 43 6.91 4.76 0.16
N ILE A 44 7.37 4.29 -1.01
CA ILE A 44 6.79 3.11 -1.66
C ILE A 44 7.01 1.88 -0.79
N ALA A 45 8.21 1.70 -0.27
CA ALA A 45 8.52 0.55 0.57
C ALA A 45 7.64 0.53 1.82
N GLU A 46 7.42 1.69 2.45
CA GLU A 46 6.55 1.78 3.62
C GLU A 46 5.11 1.46 3.29
N ALA A 47 4.62 1.99 2.16
CA ALA A 47 3.25 1.72 1.74
C ALA A 47 3.04 0.25 1.39
N GLU A 48 4.04 -0.38 0.75
CA GLU A 48 3.97 -1.80 0.44
C GLU A 48 3.96 -2.65 1.70
N ALA A 49 4.76 -2.28 2.70
CA ALA A 49 4.79 -3.00 3.96
C ALA A 49 3.45 -2.90 4.69
N GLU A 50 2.85 -1.72 4.67
CA GLU A 50 1.55 -1.52 5.29
C GLU A 50 0.46 -2.31 4.55
N ARG A 51 0.51 -2.30 3.23
CA ARG A 51 -0.42 -3.06 2.41
C ARG A 51 -0.33 -4.55 2.72
N GLU A 52 0.89 -5.05 2.88
CA GLU A 52 1.12 -6.45 3.19
C GLU A 52 0.53 -6.82 4.55
N ARG A 53 0.74 -5.97 5.57
CA ARG A 53 0.18 -6.22 6.89
C ARG A 53 -1.35 -6.24 6.87
N LEU A 54 -1.93 -5.31 6.13
CA LEU A 54 -3.38 -5.23 6.02
C LEU A 54 -3.95 -6.43 5.28
N PHE A 55 -3.26 -6.85 4.23
CA PHE A 55 -3.67 -8.00 3.44
C PHE A 55 -3.66 -9.27 4.27
N ARG A 56 -2.61 -9.46 5.09
CA ARG A 56 -2.54 -10.61 6.00
C ARG A 56 -3.66 -10.61 7.00
N ARG A 57 -3.98 -9.43 7.54
CA ARG A 57 -5.09 -9.32 8.50
C ARG A 57 -6.39 -9.74 7.87
N LEU A 58 -6.62 -9.34 6.63
CA LEU A 58 -7.82 -9.72 5.91
C LEU A 58 -7.87 -11.20 5.61
N GLN A 59 -6.72 -11.78 5.24
CA GLN A 59 -6.64 -13.23 5.02
C GLN A 59 -6.92 -14.02 6.28
N ASP A 60 -6.36 -13.60 7.40
CA ASP A 60 -6.60 -14.27 8.69
C ASP A 60 -8.07 -14.21 9.06
N ARG A 61 -8.71 -13.08 8.82
CA ARG A 61 -10.11 -12.92 9.13
C ARG A 61 -10.98 -13.82 8.28
N LEU A 62 -10.65 -13.93 6.99
CA LEU A 62 -11.38 -14.83 6.09
C LEU A 62 -11.19 -16.28 6.49
N ALA A 63 -9.98 -16.65 6.88
CA ALA A 63 -9.71 -18.02 7.33
C ALA A 63 -10.51 -18.35 8.57
N ASP A 64 -10.61 -17.40 9.51
CA ASP A 64 -11.41 -17.61 10.72
C ASP A 64 -12.88 -17.82 10.38
N GLU A 65 -13.39 -17.06 9.43
CA GLU A 65 -14.80 -17.16 9.05
C GLU A 65 -15.11 -18.47 8.36
N THR A 66 -14.18 -18.94 7.51
CA THR A 66 -14.41 -20.19 6.80
C THR A 66 -14.14 -21.41 7.68
N ALA A 67 -13.35 -21.25 8.73
CA ALA A 67 -13.06 -22.35 9.63
C ALA A 67 -14.25 -22.70 10.53
N ALA A 68 -15.16 -21.77 10.72
CA ALA A 68 -16.36 -22.01 11.51
C ALA A 68 -17.39 -22.77 10.72
#